data_9669f4c5d0bb1d422731ef0c22fc57b3
#
_entry.id   9669f4c5d0bb1d422731ef0c22fc57b3
#
_cell.length_a   1.000
_cell.length_b   1.000
_cell.length_c   1.000
_cell.angle_alpha   90.00
_cell.angle_beta   90.00
_cell.angle_gamma   90.00
#
_symmetry.space_group_name_H-M   'P 1'
#
loop_
_entity.id
_entity.type
_entity.pdbx_description
1 polymer ?
#
loop_
_entity_poly.entity_id
_entity_poly.type
_entity_poly.pdbx_seq_one_letter_code
_entity_poly.pdbx_strand_id
1 'polypeptide(L)'
;THIWKPDLASDYLAFKRTGEIRTGRANHRALQALTLAELVEGKSRFMDAIIDGTWFLCETSWIHSAHLGFQKDRSGLPDRNEPTIELVVADIGAQIAWTYYFLKDEFDKVSPLINQRIVEEVTKNLITPYFARDDYWWMGFGGQQVNNWNPWINYNVLQALMLVETDTERIRRGVWKLMKSPDFFF
;
A
#
# COMPACT_ATOMS: atom_id res chain seq x y z
N THR A 1 21.12 -1.46 -11.26
CA THR A 1 20.69 -0.60 -10.11
C THR A 1 19.40 0.09 -10.50
N HIS A 2 18.34 -0.05 -9.69
CA HIS A 2 17.09 0.68 -9.90
C HIS A 2 17.26 2.14 -9.48
N ILE A 3 16.67 3.07 -10.24
CA ILE A 3 16.62 4.50 -9.88
C ILE A 3 15.23 4.79 -9.34
N TRP A 4 15.14 5.13 -8.04
CA TRP A 4 13.91 5.51 -7.38
C TRP A 4 13.46 6.89 -7.88
N LYS A 5 12.31 6.96 -8.55
CA LYS A 5 11.77 8.20 -9.12
C LYS A 5 10.40 8.50 -8.53
N PRO A 6 10.21 9.68 -7.92
CA PRO A 6 8.88 10.09 -7.45
C PRO A 6 7.97 10.40 -8.64
N ASP A 7 6.68 10.12 -8.48
CA ASP A 7 5.66 10.71 -9.33
C ASP A 7 5.57 12.21 -9.00
N LEU A 8 5.68 13.05 -10.03
CA LEU A 8 5.65 14.49 -9.88
C LEU A 8 4.20 15.02 -9.88
N ALA A 9 4.00 16.21 -9.35
CA ALA A 9 2.69 16.89 -9.45
C ALA A 9 2.19 16.97 -10.89
N SER A 10 3.09 17.19 -11.86
CA SER A 10 2.76 17.20 -13.29
C SER A 10 2.24 15.86 -13.81
N ASP A 11 2.69 14.73 -13.24
CA ASP A 11 2.26 13.40 -13.64
C ASP A 11 0.82 13.12 -13.19
N TYR A 12 0.48 13.51 -11.95
CA TYR A 12 -0.89 13.47 -11.46
C TYR A 12 -1.81 14.39 -12.25
N LEU A 13 -1.38 15.64 -12.50
CA LEU A 13 -2.15 16.63 -13.24
C LEU A 13 -2.31 16.28 -14.74
N ALA A 14 -1.41 15.48 -15.31
CA ALA A 14 -1.59 14.98 -16.67
C ALA A 14 -2.88 14.16 -16.79
N PHE A 15 -3.13 13.25 -15.86
CA PHE A 15 -4.39 12.48 -15.83
C PHE A 15 -5.61 13.40 -15.69
N LYS A 16 -5.56 14.38 -14.79
CA LYS A 16 -6.64 15.35 -14.59
C LYS A 16 -6.98 16.15 -15.86
N ARG A 17 -5.96 16.52 -16.65
CA ARG A 17 -6.09 17.40 -17.81
C ARG A 17 -6.44 16.66 -19.09
N THR A 18 -5.86 15.48 -19.30
CA THR A 18 -5.89 14.77 -20.57
C THR A 18 -6.27 13.30 -20.49
N GLY A 19 -6.42 12.74 -19.28
CA GLY A 19 -6.61 11.31 -19.07
C GLY A 19 -5.33 10.49 -19.21
N GLU A 20 -4.16 11.12 -19.45
CA GLU A 20 -2.90 10.43 -19.63
C GLU A 20 -2.35 9.93 -18.27
N ILE A 21 -2.08 8.62 -18.17
CA ILE A 21 -1.47 8.00 -16.99
C ILE A 21 0.04 8.09 -17.11
N ARG A 22 0.66 8.86 -16.22
CA ARG A 22 2.12 8.99 -16.08
C ARG A 22 2.63 8.44 -14.77
N THR A 23 1.78 8.31 -13.74
CA THR A 23 2.13 7.64 -12.48
C THR A 23 2.33 6.15 -12.72
N GLY A 24 3.33 5.58 -12.06
CA GLY A 24 3.79 4.24 -12.39
C GLY A 24 3.92 3.29 -11.21
N ARG A 25 4.04 2.00 -11.56
CA ARG A 25 4.26 0.92 -10.59
C ARG A 25 5.70 0.40 -10.58
N ALA A 26 6.65 1.11 -11.21
CA ALA A 26 8.01 0.64 -11.36
C ALA A 26 8.74 0.49 -10.03
N ASN A 27 8.53 1.44 -9.11
CA ASN A 27 9.23 1.48 -7.84
C ASN A 27 8.85 0.30 -6.92
N HIS A 28 7.55 0.06 -6.71
CA HIS A 28 7.16 -1.04 -5.82
C HIS A 28 7.49 -2.41 -6.42
N ARG A 29 7.41 -2.58 -7.74
CA ARG A 29 7.86 -3.83 -8.41
C ARG A 29 9.36 -4.03 -8.26
N ALA A 30 10.16 -2.96 -8.33
CA ALA A 30 11.59 -3.04 -8.09
C ALA A 30 11.91 -3.46 -6.65
N LEU A 31 11.21 -2.88 -5.65
CA LEU A 31 11.36 -3.27 -4.25
C LEU A 31 11.01 -4.76 -4.06
N GLN A 32 9.92 -5.24 -4.66
CA GLN A 32 9.54 -6.65 -4.59
C GLN A 32 10.64 -7.56 -5.16
N ALA A 33 11.16 -7.23 -6.33
CA ALA A 33 12.21 -8.02 -6.96
C ALA A 33 13.50 -8.04 -6.13
N LEU A 34 13.89 -6.91 -5.55
CA LEU A 34 15.08 -6.80 -4.69
C LEU A 34 14.89 -7.59 -3.39
N THR A 35 13.72 -7.49 -2.75
CA THR A 35 13.40 -8.26 -1.54
C THR A 35 13.49 -9.77 -1.81
N LEU A 36 12.86 -10.24 -2.89
CA LEU A 36 12.93 -11.65 -3.27
C LEU A 36 14.36 -12.11 -3.59
N ALA A 37 15.13 -11.27 -4.29
CA ALA A 37 16.52 -11.57 -4.60
C ALA A 37 17.38 -11.69 -3.34
N GLU A 38 17.18 -10.80 -2.35
CA GLU A 38 17.89 -10.87 -1.07
C GLU A 38 17.53 -12.13 -0.28
N LEU A 39 16.26 -12.48 -0.23
CA LEU A 39 15.80 -13.70 0.46
C LEU A 39 16.38 -14.97 -0.16
N VAL A 40 16.57 -15.00 -1.49
CA VAL A 40 17.17 -16.14 -2.19
C VAL A 40 18.69 -16.20 -1.99
N GLU A 41 19.38 -15.05 -2.07
CA GLU A 41 20.84 -15.01 -1.93
C GLU A 41 21.33 -15.05 -0.47
N GLY A 42 20.67 -14.33 0.43
CA GLY A 42 21.04 -14.25 1.84
C GLY A 42 22.42 -13.65 2.10
N LYS A 43 22.88 -12.71 1.24
CA LYS A 43 24.23 -12.13 1.31
C LYS A 43 24.26 -10.64 1.62
N SER A 44 23.13 -10.07 1.98
CA SER A 44 22.96 -8.63 2.25
C SER A 44 23.34 -7.70 1.10
N ARG A 45 23.49 -8.25 -0.12
CA ARG A 45 23.95 -7.50 -1.29
C ARG A 45 22.95 -6.45 -1.77
N PHE A 46 21.67 -6.71 -1.52
CA PHE A 46 20.58 -5.81 -1.95
C PHE A 46 20.04 -4.94 -0.84
N MET A 47 20.55 -5.08 0.40
CA MET A 47 19.97 -4.43 1.57
C MET A 47 19.93 -2.90 1.44
N ASP A 48 21.00 -2.24 1.01
CA ASP A 48 21.00 -0.79 0.82
C ASP A 48 19.92 -0.35 -0.18
N ALA A 49 19.78 -1.06 -1.30
CA ALA A 49 18.77 -0.75 -2.30
C ALA A 49 17.35 -1.03 -1.80
N ILE A 50 17.16 -2.05 -0.94
CA ILE A 50 15.87 -2.36 -0.30
C ILE A 50 15.52 -1.27 0.71
N ILE A 51 16.47 -0.83 1.51
CA ILE A 51 16.29 0.26 2.48
C ILE A 51 15.91 1.54 1.75
N ASP A 52 16.66 1.92 0.70
CA ASP A 52 16.36 3.09 -0.13
C ASP A 52 14.94 3.02 -0.70
N GLY A 53 14.56 1.86 -1.27
CA GLY A 53 13.24 1.68 -1.86
C GLY A 53 12.11 1.70 -0.85
N THR A 54 12.31 1.09 0.30
CA THR A 54 11.34 1.09 1.40
C THR A 54 11.14 2.50 1.93
N TRP A 55 12.23 3.20 2.23
CA TRP A 55 12.20 4.59 2.70
C TRP A 55 11.52 5.50 1.69
N PHE A 56 11.93 5.38 0.42
CA PHE A 56 11.33 6.14 -0.68
C PHE A 56 9.81 5.95 -0.79
N LEU A 57 9.33 4.71 -0.73
CA LEU A 57 7.89 4.43 -0.79
C LEU A 57 7.14 4.99 0.43
N CYS A 58 7.75 4.98 1.60
CA CYS A 58 7.15 5.58 2.79
C CYS A 58 7.04 7.12 2.70
N GLU A 59 7.89 7.78 1.93
CA GLU A 59 7.88 9.24 1.75
C GLU A 59 6.98 9.71 0.59
N THR A 60 6.52 8.81 -0.27
CA THR A 60 5.72 9.13 -1.46
C THR A 60 4.22 8.87 -1.25
N SER A 61 3.39 9.41 -2.14
CA SER A 61 1.97 9.05 -2.20
C SER A 61 1.79 7.72 -2.93
N TRP A 62 0.89 6.87 -2.42
CA TRP A 62 0.64 5.55 -3.00
C TRP A 62 -0.52 5.53 -3.99
N ILE A 63 -1.42 6.51 -3.91
CA ILE A 63 -2.62 6.55 -4.74
C ILE A 63 -2.28 6.76 -6.22
N HIS A 64 -2.91 5.97 -7.08
CA HIS A 64 -2.74 6.09 -8.52
C HIS A 64 -3.52 7.30 -9.08
N SER A 65 -2.95 8.01 -10.07
CA SER A 65 -3.56 9.21 -10.65
C SER A 65 -4.99 9.00 -11.17
N ALA A 66 -5.26 7.84 -11.77
CA ALA A 66 -6.60 7.48 -12.26
C ALA A 66 -7.64 7.25 -11.14
N HIS A 67 -7.20 7.10 -9.91
CA HIS A 67 -8.06 6.80 -8.76
C HIS A 67 -8.21 7.98 -7.79
N LEU A 68 -7.59 9.13 -8.06
CA LEU A 68 -7.76 10.36 -7.26
C LEU A 68 -9.22 10.81 -7.14
N GLY A 69 -10.07 10.39 -8.08
CA GLY A 69 -11.50 10.64 -8.02
C GLY A 69 -12.22 10.05 -6.80
N PHE A 70 -11.59 9.15 -6.04
CA PHE A 70 -12.12 8.60 -4.79
C PHE A 70 -11.84 9.48 -3.56
N GLN A 71 -10.94 10.46 -3.68
CA GLN A 71 -10.75 11.50 -2.66
C GLN A 71 -11.75 12.64 -2.84
N LYS A 72 -12.04 13.36 -1.76
CA LYS A 72 -12.98 14.51 -1.78
C LYS A 72 -12.39 15.68 -2.54
N ASP A 73 -11.08 15.92 -2.39
CA ASP A 73 -10.39 16.90 -3.19
C ASP A 73 -10.35 16.44 -4.65
N ARG A 74 -10.80 17.33 -5.52
CA ARG A 74 -10.86 17.12 -6.97
C ARG A 74 -9.82 17.93 -7.73
N SER A 75 -8.82 18.47 -7.03
CA SER A 75 -7.76 19.29 -7.63
C SER A 75 -6.91 18.51 -8.64
N GLY A 76 -6.80 17.18 -8.46
CA GLY A 76 -6.00 16.29 -9.29
C GLY A 76 -4.62 16.01 -8.70
N LEU A 77 -4.42 16.38 -7.43
CA LEU A 77 -3.24 16.02 -6.62
C LEU A 77 -3.66 15.14 -5.45
N PRO A 78 -2.79 14.22 -4.99
CA PRO A 78 -3.11 13.38 -3.85
C PRO A 78 -3.18 14.17 -2.54
N ASP A 79 -4.30 14.06 -1.83
CA ASP A 79 -4.45 14.58 -0.47
C ASP A 79 -3.98 13.54 0.54
N ARG A 80 -2.85 13.80 1.21
CA ARG A 80 -2.29 12.92 2.25
C ARG A 80 -3.08 12.94 3.57
N ASN A 81 -4.00 13.90 3.74
CA ASN A 81 -4.88 13.97 4.91
C ASN A 81 -6.17 13.17 4.72
N GLU A 82 -6.42 12.68 3.50
CA GLU A 82 -7.53 11.80 3.18
C GLU A 82 -7.01 10.44 2.65
N PRO A 83 -6.41 9.58 3.48
CA PRO A 83 -5.96 8.26 3.06
C PRO A 83 -7.12 7.47 2.45
N THR A 84 -6.95 7.02 1.22
CA THR A 84 -8.01 6.37 0.44
C THR A 84 -7.51 5.06 -0.12
N ILE A 85 -8.23 3.97 0.18
CA ILE A 85 -7.83 2.63 -0.27
C ILE A 85 -8.36 2.37 -1.67
N GLU A 86 -7.42 2.09 -2.57
CA GLU A 86 -7.67 1.62 -3.93
C GLU A 86 -6.62 0.55 -4.30
N LEU A 87 -6.64 0.03 -5.51
CA LEU A 87 -5.81 -1.12 -5.91
C LEU A 87 -4.32 -0.92 -5.62
N VAL A 88 -3.76 0.24 -6.01
CA VAL A 88 -2.31 0.47 -5.90
C VAL A 88 -1.89 0.74 -4.47
N VAL A 89 -2.71 1.45 -3.71
CA VAL A 89 -2.49 1.65 -2.26
C VAL A 89 -2.46 0.31 -1.53
N ALA A 90 -3.40 -0.58 -1.85
CA ALA A 90 -3.44 -1.90 -1.25
C ALA A 90 -2.22 -2.76 -1.65
N ASP A 91 -1.84 -2.74 -2.93
CA ASP A 91 -0.65 -3.46 -3.43
C ASP A 91 0.64 -3.00 -2.73
N ILE A 92 0.86 -1.68 -2.66
CA ILE A 92 2.06 -1.11 -2.04
C ILE A 92 2.09 -1.44 -0.55
N GLY A 93 0.95 -1.27 0.14
CA GLY A 93 0.86 -1.54 1.58
C GLY A 93 1.15 -2.99 1.92
N ALA A 94 0.58 -3.94 1.18
CA ALA A 94 0.86 -5.37 1.36
C ALA A 94 2.33 -5.71 1.08
N GLN A 95 2.90 -5.16 0.00
CA GLN A 95 4.29 -5.42 -0.37
C GLN A 95 5.28 -4.89 0.67
N ILE A 96 5.09 -3.66 1.16
CA ILE A 96 5.93 -3.10 2.22
C ILE A 96 5.79 -3.93 3.50
N ALA A 97 4.58 -4.40 3.83
CA ALA A 97 4.34 -5.27 4.97
C ALA A 97 5.10 -6.61 4.85
N TRP A 98 5.14 -7.22 3.66
CA TRP A 98 5.96 -8.41 3.41
C TRP A 98 7.46 -8.14 3.51
N THR A 99 7.94 -7.02 2.96
CA THR A 99 9.35 -6.59 3.09
C THR A 99 9.73 -6.43 4.55
N TYR A 100 8.87 -5.77 5.34
CA TYR A 100 9.01 -5.66 6.79
C TYR A 100 9.08 -7.03 7.48
N TYR A 101 8.12 -7.91 7.21
CA TYR A 101 8.06 -9.22 7.84
C TYR A 101 9.33 -10.04 7.65
N PHE A 102 9.87 -10.03 6.44
CA PHE A 102 11.07 -10.80 6.12
C PHE A 102 12.38 -10.17 6.59
N LEU A 103 12.45 -8.85 6.64
CA LEU A 103 13.72 -8.14 6.81
C LEU A 103 13.78 -7.23 8.04
N LYS A 104 12.76 -7.24 8.91
CA LYS A 104 12.70 -6.36 10.08
C LYS A 104 13.94 -6.47 10.98
N ASP A 105 14.45 -7.67 11.19
CA ASP A 105 15.62 -7.89 12.04
C ASP A 105 16.91 -7.35 11.38
N GLU A 106 16.98 -7.36 10.05
CA GLU A 106 18.08 -6.74 9.31
C GLU A 106 17.96 -5.21 9.27
N PHE A 107 16.75 -4.69 9.15
CA PHE A 107 16.48 -3.25 9.25
C PHE A 107 16.86 -2.70 10.63
N ASP A 108 16.55 -3.40 11.71
CA ASP A 108 16.89 -2.97 13.08
C ASP A 108 18.42 -2.90 13.32
N LYS A 109 19.20 -3.72 12.62
CA LYS A 109 20.68 -3.64 12.67
C LYS A 109 21.21 -2.35 12.06
N VAL A 110 20.48 -1.76 11.09
CA VAL A 110 20.82 -0.49 10.45
C VAL A 110 20.23 0.69 11.21
N SER A 111 18.89 0.68 11.37
CA SER A 111 18.16 1.67 12.16
C SER A 111 16.74 1.19 12.44
N PRO A 112 16.29 1.20 13.71
CA PRO A 112 14.91 0.88 14.06
C PRO A 112 13.89 1.86 13.47
N LEU A 113 14.31 3.04 13.02
CA LEU A 113 13.45 4.02 12.36
C LEU A 113 12.87 3.50 11.04
N ILE A 114 13.53 2.54 10.38
CA ILE A 114 13.03 1.95 9.14
C ILE A 114 11.74 1.18 9.45
N ASN A 115 11.79 0.29 10.44
CA ASN A 115 10.65 -0.50 10.87
C ASN A 115 9.52 0.38 11.41
N GLN A 116 9.85 1.39 12.21
CA GLN A 116 8.89 2.35 12.73
C GLN A 116 8.15 3.07 11.56
N ARG A 117 8.87 3.56 10.58
CA ARG A 117 8.30 4.25 9.41
C ARG A 117 7.38 3.34 8.60
N ILE A 118 7.76 2.08 8.40
CA ILE A 118 6.91 1.10 7.70
C ILE A 118 5.58 0.92 8.44
N VAL A 119 5.64 0.67 9.74
CA VAL A 119 4.44 0.45 10.58
C VAL A 119 3.54 1.68 10.55
N GLU A 120 4.11 2.89 10.67
CA GLU A 120 3.37 4.15 10.62
C GLU A 120 2.65 4.34 9.27
N GLU A 121 3.35 4.18 8.15
CA GLU A 121 2.78 4.45 6.83
C GLU A 121 1.78 3.37 6.39
N VAL A 122 2.03 2.09 6.67
CA VAL A 122 1.05 1.02 6.40
C VAL A 122 -0.20 1.19 7.26
N THR A 123 -0.03 1.54 8.52
CA THR A 123 -1.17 1.79 9.42
C THR A 123 -1.97 3.00 8.96
N LYS A 124 -1.30 4.10 8.61
CA LYS A 124 -1.94 5.35 8.18
C LYS A 124 -2.66 5.21 6.84
N ASN A 125 -2.02 4.61 5.85
CA ASN A 125 -2.53 4.59 4.48
C ASN A 125 -3.49 3.42 4.20
N LEU A 126 -3.41 2.33 4.96
CA LEU A 126 -4.17 1.12 4.67
C LEU A 126 -5.00 0.63 5.86
N ILE A 127 -4.40 0.36 7.02
CA ILE A 127 -5.10 -0.30 8.13
C ILE A 127 -6.14 0.63 8.76
N THR A 128 -5.75 1.86 9.11
CA THR A 128 -6.67 2.83 9.73
C THR A 128 -7.85 3.20 8.84
N PRO A 129 -7.65 3.57 7.55
CA PRO A 129 -8.79 3.86 6.67
C PRO A 129 -9.70 2.65 6.44
N TYR A 130 -9.16 1.42 6.45
CA TYR A 130 -9.98 0.21 6.34
C TYR A 130 -10.95 0.07 7.51
N PHE A 131 -10.51 0.37 8.72
CA PHE A 131 -11.39 0.33 9.91
C PHE A 131 -12.36 1.51 9.97
N ALA A 132 -11.95 2.67 9.49
CA ALA A 132 -12.70 3.90 9.61
C ALA A 132 -13.85 4.04 8.60
N ARG A 133 -13.83 3.27 7.50
CA ARG A 133 -14.76 3.45 6.37
C ARG A 133 -15.41 2.14 5.97
N ASP A 134 -16.73 2.19 5.73
CA ASP A 134 -17.55 1.11 5.16
C ASP A 134 -18.18 1.51 3.81
N ASP A 135 -17.90 2.72 3.36
CA ASP A 135 -18.50 3.34 2.17
C ASP A 135 -17.71 3.13 0.87
N TYR A 136 -16.59 2.42 0.92
CA TYR A 136 -15.90 2.05 -0.30
C TYR A 136 -16.77 1.12 -1.14
N TRP A 137 -17.06 1.53 -2.39
CA TRP A 137 -17.93 0.76 -3.29
C TRP A 137 -17.48 -0.69 -3.48
N TRP A 138 -16.17 -0.93 -3.52
CA TRP A 138 -15.59 -2.26 -3.68
C TRP A 138 -15.79 -3.17 -2.46
N MET A 139 -16.14 -2.65 -1.31
CA MET A 139 -16.47 -3.46 -0.12
C MET A 139 -17.82 -4.18 -0.25
N GLY A 140 -18.76 -3.67 -1.05
CA GLY A 140 -20.08 -4.25 -1.23
C GLY A 140 -21.10 -3.90 -0.14
N PHE A 141 -20.70 -3.30 0.98
CA PHE A 141 -21.59 -3.03 2.13
C PHE A 141 -22.74 -2.05 1.81
N GLY A 142 -22.59 -1.23 0.81
CA GLY A 142 -23.63 -0.31 0.32
C GLY A 142 -24.62 -0.94 -0.67
N GLY A 143 -24.52 -2.25 -0.94
CA GLY A 143 -25.39 -2.97 -1.88
C GLY A 143 -25.03 -2.74 -3.36
N GLN A 144 -23.93 -2.08 -3.66
CA GLN A 144 -23.46 -1.93 -5.03
C GLN A 144 -22.89 -3.26 -5.55
N GLN A 145 -23.04 -3.49 -6.85
CA GLN A 145 -22.34 -4.58 -7.50
C GLN A 145 -20.82 -4.34 -7.43
N VAL A 146 -20.11 -5.32 -6.91
CA VAL A 146 -18.65 -5.31 -6.82
C VAL A 146 -18.03 -6.07 -8.00
N ASN A 147 -16.74 -5.84 -8.21
CA ASN A 147 -15.95 -6.57 -9.20
C ASN A 147 -14.67 -7.11 -8.56
N ASN A 148 -13.66 -7.48 -9.35
CA ASN A 148 -12.39 -8.02 -8.90
C ASN A 148 -11.57 -7.09 -7.97
N TRP A 149 -11.94 -5.82 -7.82
CA TRP A 149 -11.36 -4.96 -6.79
C TRP A 149 -11.64 -5.48 -5.38
N ASN A 150 -12.82 -6.04 -5.18
CA ASN A 150 -13.24 -6.57 -3.88
C ASN A 150 -12.24 -7.62 -3.34
N PRO A 151 -12.07 -8.81 -3.97
CA PRO A 151 -11.13 -9.78 -3.45
C PRO A 151 -9.68 -9.31 -3.49
N TRP A 152 -9.30 -8.51 -4.50
CA TRP A 152 -7.94 -7.98 -4.62
C TRP A 152 -7.54 -7.10 -3.44
N ILE A 153 -8.34 -6.07 -3.15
CA ILE A 153 -8.03 -5.13 -2.07
C ILE A 153 -8.14 -5.83 -0.70
N ASN A 154 -9.21 -6.61 -0.48
CA ASN A 154 -9.39 -7.32 0.78
C ASN A 154 -8.22 -8.27 1.07
N TYR A 155 -7.72 -9.00 0.07
CA TYR A 155 -6.55 -9.87 0.25
C TYR A 155 -5.29 -9.10 0.63
N ASN A 156 -5.02 -7.98 -0.02
CA ASN A 156 -3.86 -7.14 0.29
C ASN A 156 -3.97 -6.49 1.68
N VAL A 157 -5.17 -6.03 2.07
CA VAL A 157 -5.41 -5.52 3.42
C VAL A 157 -5.22 -6.60 4.47
N LEU A 158 -5.69 -7.83 4.21
CA LEU A 158 -5.48 -8.98 5.11
C LEU A 158 -3.99 -9.23 5.35
N GLN A 159 -3.19 -9.26 4.28
CA GLN A 159 -1.74 -9.45 4.40
C GLN A 159 -1.11 -8.34 5.27
N ALA A 160 -1.38 -7.08 4.96
CA ALA A 160 -0.83 -5.96 5.72
C ALA A 160 -1.25 -6.01 7.20
N LEU A 161 -2.52 -6.30 7.48
CA LEU A 161 -3.04 -6.44 8.84
C LEU A 161 -2.33 -7.54 9.62
N MET A 162 -2.19 -8.72 9.02
CA MET A 162 -1.58 -9.88 9.69
C MET A 162 -0.07 -9.74 9.92
N LEU A 163 0.61 -8.92 9.11
CA LEU A 163 2.07 -8.79 9.17
C LEU A 163 2.54 -7.58 10.00
N VAL A 164 1.69 -6.55 10.14
CA VAL A 164 2.09 -5.28 10.77
C VAL A 164 1.35 -5.00 12.07
N GLU A 165 0.06 -5.38 12.18
CA GLU A 165 -0.73 -5.13 13.39
C GLU A 165 -0.34 -6.11 14.51
N THR A 166 -0.28 -5.60 15.74
CA THR A 166 0.08 -6.40 16.93
C THR A 166 -1.08 -6.54 17.92
N ASP A 167 -2.10 -5.68 17.84
CA ASP A 167 -3.29 -5.78 18.69
C ASP A 167 -4.20 -6.90 18.18
N THR A 168 -4.26 -7.98 18.94
CA THR A 168 -5.04 -9.20 18.64
C THR A 168 -6.53 -8.89 18.43
N GLU A 169 -7.11 -7.99 19.21
CA GLU A 169 -8.53 -7.64 19.05
C GLU A 169 -8.76 -6.87 17.77
N ARG A 170 -7.84 -5.99 17.43
CA ARG A 170 -7.88 -5.25 16.17
C ARG A 170 -7.70 -6.18 14.97
N ILE A 171 -6.78 -7.14 15.05
CA ILE A 171 -6.63 -8.21 14.04
C ILE A 171 -7.94 -8.98 13.90
N ARG A 172 -8.53 -9.47 14.99
CA ARG A 172 -9.77 -10.25 14.98
C ARG A 172 -10.92 -9.47 14.31
N ARG A 173 -11.10 -8.20 14.66
CA ARG A 173 -12.12 -7.32 14.07
C ARG A 173 -11.88 -7.09 12.57
N GLY A 174 -10.62 -6.89 12.19
CA GLY A 174 -10.25 -6.69 10.78
C GLY A 174 -10.50 -7.93 9.94
N VAL A 175 -10.06 -9.09 10.41
CA VAL A 175 -10.32 -10.38 9.74
C VAL A 175 -11.83 -10.62 9.59
N TRP A 176 -12.63 -10.34 10.63
CA TRP A 176 -14.09 -10.45 10.54
C TRP A 176 -14.68 -9.55 9.45
N LYS A 177 -14.25 -8.30 9.36
CA LYS A 177 -14.68 -7.37 8.30
C LYS A 177 -14.25 -7.86 6.92
N LEU A 178 -13.00 -8.35 6.81
CA LEU A 178 -12.43 -8.90 5.58
C LEU A 178 -13.16 -10.17 5.10
N MET A 179 -13.69 -10.99 5.99
CA MET A 179 -14.48 -12.16 5.62
C MET A 179 -15.86 -11.77 5.08
N LYS A 180 -16.47 -10.71 5.59
CA LYS A 180 -17.79 -10.26 5.15
C LYS A 180 -17.80 -9.59 3.79
N SER A 181 -16.76 -8.84 3.46
CA SER A 181 -16.72 -8.07 2.22
C SER A 181 -16.65 -8.95 0.96
N PRO A 182 -15.85 -10.03 0.87
CA PRO A 182 -15.83 -10.92 -0.28
C PRO A 182 -17.14 -11.69 -0.53
N ASP A 183 -18.01 -11.86 0.47
CA ASP A 183 -19.32 -12.50 0.27
C ASP A 183 -20.19 -11.76 -0.76
N PHE A 184 -19.92 -10.47 -1.00
CA PHE A 184 -20.60 -9.71 -2.05
C PHE A 184 -20.05 -9.94 -3.45
N PHE A 185 -18.88 -10.59 -3.57
CA PHE A 185 -18.27 -10.90 -4.86
C PHE A 185 -18.66 -12.30 -5.37
N PHE A 186 -18.88 -13.25 -4.47
CA PHE A 186 -19.26 -14.63 -4.77
C PHE A 186 -20.79 -14.81 -4.65
#